data_461b36c06765c850b1b73f96d555cebc
#
_entry.id   461b36c06765c850b1b73f96d555cebc
#
_cell.length_a   1.000
_cell.length_b   1.000
_cell.length_c   1.000
_cell.angle_alpha   90.00
_cell.angle_beta   90.00
_cell.angle_gamma   90.00
#
_symmetry.space_group_name_H-M   'P 1'
#
loop_
_entity.id
_entity.type
_entity.pdbx_description
1 polymer ?
#
loop_
_entity_poly.entity_id
_entity_poly.type
_entity_poly.pdbx_seq_one_letter_code
_entity_poly.pdbx_strand_id
1 'polypeptide(L)'
;MKNTLKKLLKGINGIKNIPEIPISGISTNSALIKPGNLYIAIKGNRYDGNKFIPEAINNGASAVITEYDYSNKLSTPIIKVTNSRKAVSRAAAEYYDHPTKKMSVVGITGTNGKTSTASLLTSILKSAGKKTAQIGTLGIIAQGLSKEKGLTTPDSITLHQNLSELYNDGYTHIVMEASSHALDQYRVNDIDFNYTVFTNLYPEHLDYHGTIEKYFEAKTKLFTSYPNSTAAVINIDNEYGKIISNRCTVPIINTSMISNTDISFLDNKISIDGIYGTIKAGKISYNIKSSMIGTFNAENILCATAVSKVMGINKKAIEDGISLCNTIPGRMETFSLYSGATAIVDYAHTPDAYTKVLSTIKELMIDSEANIYVVFGCGGNRDKSKRSIMGAIVEQFATHSFITPDNPRNEKISVINQEIINGFKKNNFDVFLDREKGLKTALNKAVKNDIVIALGKGREDYQEMNDELIPYSDINIINEYSHEN
;
A
#
# COMPACT_ATOMS: atom_id res chain seq x y z
N MET A 1 19.64 11.39 31.10
CA MET A 1 19.70 10.81 29.74
C MET A 1 18.39 10.09 29.47
N LYS A 2 17.70 10.37 28.35
CA LYS A 2 16.32 9.93 28.11
C LYS A 2 16.19 8.44 27.73
N ASN A 3 17.19 7.87 27.05
CA ASN A 3 17.17 6.51 26.53
C ASN A 3 18.36 5.68 27.02
N THR A 4 18.08 4.50 27.60
CA THR A 4 19.07 3.53 28.03
C THR A 4 18.79 2.17 27.40
N LEU A 5 19.79 1.31 27.26
CA LEU A 5 19.64 -0.03 26.71
C LEU A 5 18.55 -0.82 27.44
N LYS A 6 18.52 -0.72 28.77
CA LYS A 6 17.51 -1.38 29.61
C LYS A 6 16.09 -0.90 29.30
N LYS A 7 15.89 0.41 29.07
CA LYS A 7 14.60 0.96 28.66
C LYS A 7 14.21 0.41 27.27
N LEU A 8 15.12 0.46 26.29
CA LEU A 8 14.83 0.05 24.90
C LEU A 8 14.47 -1.43 24.78
N LEU A 9 14.97 -2.27 25.68
CA LEU A 9 14.70 -3.72 25.69
C LEU A 9 13.61 -4.14 26.68
N LYS A 10 12.89 -3.17 27.26
CA LYS A 10 11.81 -3.44 28.21
C LYS A 10 10.71 -4.29 27.55
N GLY A 11 10.33 -5.38 28.21
CA GLY A 11 9.28 -6.29 27.72
C GLY A 11 9.73 -7.31 26.68
N ILE A 12 11.01 -7.36 26.31
CA ILE A 12 11.54 -8.45 25.49
C ILE A 12 11.85 -9.63 26.43
N ASN A 13 11.15 -10.74 26.21
CA ASN A 13 11.29 -11.94 27.02
C ASN A 13 12.65 -12.63 26.83
N GLY A 14 13.14 -13.27 27.87
CA GLY A 14 14.34 -14.13 27.83
C GLY A 14 15.67 -13.40 28.02
N ILE A 15 15.68 -12.06 28.16
CA ILE A 15 16.88 -11.29 28.40
C ILE A 15 17.04 -11.09 29.92
N LYS A 16 18.23 -11.45 30.45
CA LYS A 16 18.62 -11.23 31.86
C LYS A 16 19.76 -10.24 31.92
N ASN A 17 19.85 -9.47 33.02
CA ASN A 17 20.99 -8.60 33.35
C ASN A 17 21.33 -7.57 32.24
N ILE A 18 20.32 -6.84 31.71
CA ILE A 18 20.56 -5.77 30.75
C ILE A 18 21.31 -4.62 31.44
N PRO A 19 22.51 -4.22 30.95
CA PRO A 19 23.25 -3.12 31.54
C PRO A 19 22.55 -1.77 31.29
N GLU A 20 22.70 -0.83 32.23
CA GLU A 20 22.15 0.51 32.14
C GLU A 20 23.12 1.40 31.34
N ILE A 21 23.10 1.24 30.00
CA ILE A 21 23.96 1.97 29.06
C ILE A 21 23.18 3.04 28.37
N PRO A 22 23.66 4.30 28.29
CA PRO A 22 23.05 5.36 27.49
C PRO A 22 23.09 5.02 26.01
N ILE A 23 21.96 5.21 25.32
CA ILE A 23 21.83 4.99 23.86
C ILE A 23 21.42 6.31 23.20
N SER A 24 22.24 6.78 22.26
CA SER A 24 22.02 8.03 21.51
C SER A 24 21.30 7.86 20.18
N GLY A 25 21.21 6.62 19.67
CA GLY A 25 20.54 6.28 18.41
C GLY A 25 20.42 4.78 18.24
N ILE A 26 19.63 4.37 17.26
CA ILE A 26 19.42 2.95 16.92
C ILE A 26 19.57 2.77 15.40
N SER A 27 20.22 1.68 14.97
CA SER A 27 20.35 1.35 13.55
C SER A 27 20.47 -0.16 13.32
N THR A 28 19.97 -0.60 12.17
CA THR A 28 20.18 -1.95 11.61
C THR A 28 21.24 -1.95 10.51
N ASN A 29 21.80 -0.78 10.17
CA ASN A 29 22.88 -0.62 9.19
C ASN A 29 24.17 -0.24 9.91
N SER A 30 25.19 -1.10 9.83
CA SER A 30 26.51 -0.90 10.47
C SER A 30 27.21 0.38 9.98
N ALA A 31 27.09 0.72 8.71
CA ALA A 31 27.71 1.92 8.14
C ALA A 31 27.10 3.24 8.68
N LEU A 32 25.89 3.22 9.23
CA LEU A 32 25.21 4.38 9.82
C LEU A 32 25.41 4.49 11.33
N ILE A 33 26.13 3.57 11.94
CA ILE A 33 26.42 3.59 13.38
C ILE A 33 27.35 4.75 13.71
N LYS A 34 27.00 5.45 14.79
CA LYS A 34 27.77 6.51 15.42
C LYS A 34 28.06 6.14 16.89
N PRO A 35 29.10 6.73 17.53
CA PRO A 35 29.37 6.51 18.93
C PRO A 35 28.13 6.71 19.82
N GLY A 36 27.85 5.74 20.66
CA GLY A 36 26.67 5.74 21.53
C GLY A 36 25.44 5.04 20.95
N ASN A 37 25.47 4.57 19.70
CA ASN A 37 24.32 3.92 19.09
C ASN A 37 24.17 2.45 19.49
N LEU A 38 22.93 1.96 19.42
CA LEU A 38 22.58 0.54 19.47
C LEU A 38 22.55 -0.02 18.05
N TYR A 39 23.37 -1.04 17.78
CA TYR A 39 23.29 -1.82 16.54
C TYR A 39 22.39 -3.04 16.73
N ILE A 40 21.45 -3.28 15.82
CA ILE A 40 20.59 -4.47 15.86
C ILE A 40 20.84 -5.28 14.59
N ALA A 41 21.52 -6.41 14.75
CA ALA A 41 21.87 -7.30 13.64
C ALA A 41 20.65 -8.14 13.21
N ILE A 42 20.21 -7.94 11.96
CA ILE A 42 19.10 -8.70 11.38
C ILE A 42 19.64 -9.60 10.28
N LYS A 43 19.23 -10.87 10.26
CA LYS A 43 19.39 -11.74 9.10
C LYS A 43 18.39 -11.35 8.03
N GLY A 44 18.84 -10.65 7.00
CA GLY A 44 18.05 -10.28 5.82
C GLY A 44 18.11 -11.36 4.73
N ASN A 45 17.31 -11.18 3.67
CA ASN A 45 17.29 -12.09 2.53
C ASN A 45 18.54 -11.98 1.64
N ARG A 46 19.14 -10.77 1.54
CA ARG A 46 20.34 -10.52 0.73
C ARG A 46 21.62 -10.49 1.56
N TYR A 47 21.55 -9.95 2.77
CA TYR A 47 22.71 -9.77 3.66
C TYR A 47 22.37 -10.28 5.07
N ASP A 48 23.36 -10.88 5.73
CA ASP A 48 23.27 -11.24 7.13
C ASP A 48 23.94 -10.14 7.97
N GLY A 49 23.13 -9.34 8.70
CA GLY A 49 23.59 -8.26 9.57
C GLY A 49 24.58 -8.71 10.65
N ASN A 50 24.56 -10.00 11.01
CA ASN A 50 25.51 -10.52 12.01
C ASN A 50 26.97 -10.50 11.53
N LYS A 51 27.21 -10.53 10.22
CA LYS A 51 28.56 -10.40 9.64
C LYS A 51 29.15 -9.01 9.82
N PHE A 52 28.32 -8.00 10.06
CA PHE A 52 28.70 -6.60 10.21
C PHE A 52 28.80 -6.14 11.68
N ILE A 53 28.69 -7.06 12.67
CA ILE A 53 28.85 -6.75 14.08
C ILE A 53 30.26 -6.13 14.39
N PRO A 54 31.37 -6.66 13.84
CA PRO A 54 32.69 -6.05 14.07
C PRO A 54 32.76 -4.60 13.52
N GLU A 55 32.20 -4.35 12.35
CA GLU A 55 32.16 -3.01 11.77
C GLU A 55 31.34 -2.05 12.63
N ALA A 56 30.16 -2.47 13.08
CA ALA A 56 29.31 -1.65 13.94
C ALA A 56 30.02 -1.28 15.27
N ILE A 57 30.77 -2.22 15.87
CA ILE A 57 31.56 -1.97 17.07
C ILE A 57 32.68 -0.97 16.78
N ASN A 58 33.40 -1.14 15.68
CA ASN A 58 34.47 -0.22 15.26
C ASN A 58 33.92 1.20 14.99
N ASN A 59 32.69 1.31 14.50
CA ASN A 59 31.99 2.59 14.28
C ASN A 59 31.43 3.19 15.59
N GLY A 60 31.60 2.51 16.75
CA GLY A 60 31.28 3.04 18.07
C GLY A 60 29.92 2.60 18.63
N ALA A 61 29.41 1.45 18.20
CA ALA A 61 28.20 0.89 18.81
C ALA A 61 28.43 0.66 20.32
N SER A 62 27.56 1.22 21.17
CA SER A 62 27.60 1.03 22.62
C SER A 62 27.02 -0.31 23.08
N ALA A 63 26.18 -0.92 22.27
CA ALA A 63 25.64 -2.26 22.45
C ALA A 63 25.22 -2.86 21.12
N VAL A 64 25.14 -4.19 21.07
CA VAL A 64 24.67 -4.96 19.89
C VAL A 64 23.57 -5.92 20.31
N ILE A 65 22.55 -6.06 19.46
CA ILE A 65 21.50 -7.08 19.58
C ILE A 65 21.65 -8.08 18.43
N THR A 66 21.56 -9.38 18.72
CA THR A 66 21.67 -10.48 17.74
C THR A 66 20.81 -11.67 18.17
N GLU A 67 20.50 -12.57 17.23
CA GLU A 67 19.84 -13.86 17.52
C GLU A 67 20.85 -14.98 17.79
N TYR A 68 22.13 -14.75 17.51
CA TYR A 68 23.19 -15.76 17.63
C TYR A 68 24.00 -15.64 18.93
N ASP A 69 24.58 -16.77 19.36
CA ASP A 69 25.58 -16.77 20.41
C ASP A 69 26.90 -16.17 19.88
N TYR A 70 27.38 -15.14 20.55
CA TYR A 70 28.62 -14.47 20.18
C TYR A 70 29.67 -14.72 21.27
N SER A 71 30.63 -15.60 20.96
CA SER A 71 31.59 -16.11 21.93
C SER A 71 32.82 -15.23 22.16
N ASN A 72 32.98 -14.16 21.36
CA ASN A 72 34.14 -13.27 21.53
C ASN A 72 33.95 -12.36 22.72
N LYS A 73 34.97 -12.32 23.61
CA LYS A 73 35.06 -11.36 24.72
C LYS A 73 35.34 -9.96 24.17
N LEU A 74 34.26 -9.27 23.77
CA LEU A 74 34.33 -7.88 23.35
C LEU A 74 33.99 -6.97 24.52
N SER A 75 34.54 -5.76 24.53
CA SER A 75 34.20 -4.72 25.53
C SER A 75 32.75 -4.23 25.36
N THR A 76 32.23 -4.29 24.13
CA THR A 76 30.84 -3.90 23.79
C THR A 76 29.87 -5.02 24.16
N PRO A 77 28.83 -4.76 24.97
CA PRO A 77 27.82 -5.74 25.33
C PRO A 77 27.06 -6.24 24.10
N ILE A 78 26.97 -7.56 23.97
CA ILE A 78 26.17 -8.23 22.95
C ILE A 78 25.00 -8.93 23.62
N ILE A 79 23.80 -8.55 23.26
CA ILE A 79 22.57 -9.06 23.85
C ILE A 79 21.91 -10.03 22.86
N LYS A 80 21.76 -11.29 23.28
CA LYS A 80 21.03 -12.28 22.50
C LYS A 80 19.54 -12.15 22.72
N VAL A 81 18.80 -12.18 21.62
CA VAL A 81 17.33 -12.17 21.59
C VAL A 81 16.78 -13.35 20.76
N THR A 82 15.55 -13.73 20.99
CA THR A 82 14.90 -14.80 20.21
C THR A 82 14.44 -14.33 18.81
N ASN A 83 14.23 -13.03 18.62
CA ASN A 83 13.81 -12.45 17.34
C ASN A 83 14.27 -10.99 17.25
N SER A 84 15.28 -10.75 16.41
CA SER A 84 15.88 -9.42 16.23
C SER A 84 14.93 -8.42 15.58
N ARG A 85 14.01 -8.86 14.71
CA ARG A 85 13.02 -7.98 14.06
C ARG A 85 12.00 -7.44 15.07
N LYS A 86 11.53 -8.29 16.00
CA LYS A 86 10.70 -7.83 17.13
C LYS A 86 11.50 -6.90 18.05
N ALA A 87 12.77 -7.17 18.27
CA ALA A 87 13.63 -6.31 19.08
C ALA A 87 13.81 -4.92 18.45
N VAL A 88 13.96 -4.82 17.11
CA VAL A 88 14.00 -3.53 16.41
C VAL A 88 12.71 -2.76 16.64
N SER A 89 11.54 -3.40 16.42
CA SER A 89 10.25 -2.74 16.60
C SER A 89 10.09 -2.20 18.04
N ARG A 90 10.40 -3.05 19.04
CA ARG A 90 10.35 -2.64 20.45
C ARG A 90 11.32 -1.50 20.77
N ALA A 91 12.59 -1.63 20.37
CA ALA A 91 13.60 -0.61 20.62
C ALA A 91 13.23 0.72 19.97
N ALA A 92 12.68 0.71 18.74
CA ALA A 92 12.21 1.90 18.07
C ALA A 92 11.02 2.55 18.81
N ALA A 93 10.04 1.76 19.20
CA ALA A 93 8.89 2.26 19.96
C ALA A 93 9.29 2.92 21.27
N GLU A 94 10.16 2.28 22.05
CA GLU A 94 10.70 2.82 23.33
C GLU A 94 11.59 4.06 23.10
N TYR A 95 12.41 4.07 22.04
CA TYR A 95 13.30 5.19 21.72
C TYR A 95 12.51 6.46 21.40
N TYR A 96 11.41 6.33 20.65
CA TYR A 96 10.53 7.41 20.23
C TYR A 96 9.32 7.62 21.14
N ASP A 97 9.32 7.05 22.37
CA ASP A 97 8.29 7.23 23.41
C ASP A 97 6.87 6.85 22.98
N HIS A 98 6.71 5.74 22.23
CA HIS A 98 5.42 5.17 21.83
C HIS A 98 4.42 6.19 21.26
N PRO A 99 4.74 6.87 20.15
CA PRO A 99 3.88 7.93 19.62
C PRO A 99 2.45 7.45 19.31
N THR A 100 2.28 6.18 18.94
CA THR A 100 0.98 5.60 18.59
C THR A 100 0.02 5.47 19.77
N LYS A 101 0.51 5.38 21.00
CA LYS A 101 -0.34 5.41 22.22
C LYS A 101 -1.05 6.75 22.44
N LYS A 102 -0.59 7.78 21.75
CA LYS A 102 -1.08 9.17 21.89
C LYS A 102 -1.88 9.65 20.69
N MET A 103 -2.04 8.79 19.67
CA MET A 103 -2.76 9.06 18.43
C MET A 103 -3.77 7.94 18.14
N SER A 104 -4.79 8.23 17.36
CA SER A 104 -5.68 7.20 16.82
C SER A 104 -5.08 6.63 15.52
N VAL A 105 -4.78 5.35 15.51
CA VAL A 105 -4.11 4.69 14.37
C VAL A 105 -5.02 3.65 13.75
N VAL A 106 -5.21 3.77 12.43
CA VAL A 106 -5.93 2.78 11.61
C VAL A 106 -4.95 2.02 10.74
N GLY A 107 -4.91 0.70 10.86
CA GLY A 107 -4.12 -0.20 10.03
C GLY A 107 -4.97 -0.86 8.95
N ILE A 108 -4.57 -0.75 7.69
CA ILE A 108 -5.31 -1.29 6.55
C ILE A 108 -4.46 -2.34 5.84
N THR A 109 -4.97 -3.57 5.71
CA THR A 109 -4.33 -4.64 4.95
C THR A 109 -5.28 -5.25 3.94
N GLY A 110 -4.72 -5.93 2.96
CA GLY A 110 -5.38 -6.62 1.85
C GLY A 110 -4.46 -6.73 0.65
N THR A 111 -4.88 -7.40 -0.41
CA THR A 111 -4.12 -7.41 -1.67
C THR A 111 -4.34 -6.08 -2.38
N ASN A 112 -5.57 -5.73 -2.67
CA ASN A 112 -5.97 -4.50 -3.35
C ASN A 112 -6.79 -3.58 -2.43
N GLY A 113 -6.95 -2.31 -2.78
CA GLY A 113 -7.83 -1.37 -2.07
C GLY A 113 -7.22 -0.67 -0.85
N LYS A 114 -6.03 -1.04 -0.37
CA LYS A 114 -5.38 -0.42 0.80
C LYS A 114 -5.23 1.10 0.66
N THR A 115 -4.61 1.54 -0.41
CA THR A 115 -4.37 2.96 -0.70
C THR A 115 -5.68 3.73 -0.86
N SER A 116 -6.64 3.15 -1.57
CA SER A 116 -7.96 3.77 -1.81
C SER A 116 -8.74 3.92 -0.52
N THR A 117 -8.80 2.88 0.30
CA THR A 117 -9.45 2.94 1.62
C THR A 117 -8.74 3.94 2.54
N ALA A 118 -7.40 3.98 2.51
CA ALA A 118 -6.62 4.94 3.31
C ALA A 118 -6.89 6.39 2.89
N SER A 119 -6.95 6.67 1.60
CA SER A 119 -7.23 8.02 1.08
C SER A 119 -8.65 8.47 1.39
N LEU A 120 -9.65 7.60 1.18
CA LEU A 120 -11.04 7.85 1.57
C LEU A 120 -11.16 8.17 3.06
N LEU A 121 -10.59 7.32 3.91
CA LEU A 121 -10.64 7.53 5.36
C LEU A 121 -9.92 8.81 5.78
N THR A 122 -8.77 9.11 5.17
CA THR A 122 -8.03 10.36 5.42
C THR A 122 -8.87 11.58 5.03
N SER A 123 -9.57 11.55 3.90
CA SER A 123 -10.49 12.60 3.45
C SER A 123 -11.65 12.79 4.44
N ILE A 124 -12.27 11.69 4.88
CA ILE A 124 -13.36 11.71 5.87
C ILE A 124 -12.88 12.33 7.19
N LEU A 125 -11.73 11.90 7.70
CA LEU A 125 -11.18 12.43 8.96
C LEU A 125 -10.81 13.91 8.85
N LYS A 126 -10.27 14.36 7.72
CA LYS A 126 -10.03 15.79 7.45
C LYS A 126 -11.33 16.58 7.40
N SER A 127 -12.38 16.06 6.76
CA SER A 127 -13.72 16.69 6.73
C SER A 127 -14.35 16.78 8.13
N ALA A 128 -13.98 15.86 9.03
CA ALA A 128 -14.34 15.91 10.44
C ALA A 128 -13.44 16.85 11.29
N GLY A 129 -12.57 17.65 10.68
CA GLY A 129 -11.65 18.55 11.36
C GLY A 129 -10.49 17.86 12.09
N LYS A 130 -10.20 16.60 11.78
CA LYS A 130 -9.10 15.86 12.41
C LYS A 130 -7.78 16.11 11.69
N LYS A 131 -6.72 16.47 12.40
CA LYS A 131 -5.38 16.56 11.83
C LYS A 131 -4.83 15.15 11.57
N THR A 132 -4.93 14.73 10.31
CA THR A 132 -4.72 13.36 9.87
C THR A 132 -3.56 13.26 8.90
N ALA A 133 -2.69 12.25 9.08
CA ALA A 133 -1.66 11.85 8.13
C ALA A 133 -1.93 10.43 7.60
N GLN A 134 -1.58 10.22 6.32
CA GLN A 134 -1.59 8.90 5.68
C GLN A 134 -0.16 8.40 5.48
N ILE A 135 0.08 7.10 5.75
CA ILE A 135 1.36 6.43 5.51
C ILE A 135 1.09 5.21 4.62
N GLY A 136 1.70 5.14 3.46
CA GLY A 136 1.44 4.04 2.54
C GLY A 136 2.24 4.08 1.25
N THR A 137 1.72 3.45 0.22
CA THR A 137 2.34 3.37 -1.12
C THR A 137 2.62 4.75 -1.73
N LEU A 138 1.84 5.75 -1.38
CA LEU A 138 2.04 7.14 -1.82
C LEU A 138 3.06 7.91 -0.96
N GLY A 139 3.77 7.23 -0.06
CA GLY A 139 4.65 7.85 0.93
C GLY A 139 3.88 8.35 2.16
N ILE A 140 4.36 9.43 2.78
CA ILE A 140 3.69 10.12 3.88
C ILE A 140 2.97 11.34 3.31
N ILE A 141 1.64 11.33 3.40
CA ILE A 141 0.79 12.45 3.01
C ILE A 141 0.33 13.17 4.26
N ALA A 142 0.91 14.33 4.52
CA ALA A 142 0.60 15.17 5.65
C ALA A 142 0.68 16.65 5.21
N GLN A 143 -0.10 17.52 5.83
CA GLN A 143 -0.09 18.95 5.46
C GLN A 143 1.28 19.56 5.80
N GLY A 144 1.98 20.05 4.79
CA GLY A 144 3.32 20.65 4.94
C GLY A 144 4.47 19.64 5.02
N LEU A 145 4.21 18.33 4.97
CA LEU A 145 5.21 17.26 4.97
C LEU A 145 4.95 16.33 3.78
N SER A 146 5.81 16.40 2.79
CA SER A 146 5.88 15.42 1.72
C SER A 146 7.21 14.68 1.90
N LYS A 147 7.17 13.44 2.40
CA LYS A 147 8.36 12.57 2.46
C LYS A 147 8.35 11.62 1.28
N GLU A 148 9.54 11.39 0.73
CA GLU A 148 9.77 10.57 -0.46
C GLU A 148 9.15 9.18 -0.39
N LYS A 149 8.77 8.69 -1.56
CA LYS A 149 8.26 7.34 -1.76
C LYS A 149 9.31 6.31 -1.35
N GLY A 150 8.90 5.39 -0.50
CA GLY A 150 9.72 4.28 -0.04
C GLY A 150 8.91 2.98 -0.08
N LEU A 151 9.15 2.12 0.89
CA LEU A 151 8.31 0.92 1.08
C LEU A 151 6.89 1.34 1.48
N THR A 152 5.87 0.63 0.98
CA THR A 152 4.45 0.82 1.39
C THR A 152 4.27 0.94 2.90
N THR A 153 5.04 0.17 3.65
CA THR A 153 5.15 0.28 5.11
C THR A 153 6.64 0.38 5.41
N PRO A 154 7.15 1.49 5.97
CA PRO A 154 8.55 1.67 6.31
C PRO A 154 9.09 0.59 7.24
N ASP A 155 10.43 0.50 7.38
CA ASP A 155 11.03 -0.27 8.47
C ASP A 155 10.66 0.32 9.84
N SER A 156 10.83 -0.47 10.90
CA SER A 156 10.35 -0.09 12.23
C SER A 156 10.98 1.20 12.77
N ILE A 157 12.27 1.44 12.51
CA ILE A 157 12.96 2.63 13.00
C ILE A 157 12.42 3.88 12.31
N THR A 158 12.41 3.86 10.99
CA THR A 158 11.87 4.94 10.16
C THR A 158 10.39 5.20 10.45
N LEU A 159 9.60 4.13 10.65
CA LEU A 159 8.18 4.26 10.96
C LEU A 159 7.95 4.97 12.30
N HIS A 160 8.60 4.52 13.38
CA HIS A 160 8.44 5.15 14.71
C HIS A 160 9.00 6.58 14.74
N GLN A 161 10.09 6.85 14.01
CA GLN A 161 10.62 8.21 13.84
C GLN A 161 9.57 9.12 13.19
N ASN A 162 9.03 8.70 12.04
CA ASN A 162 8.03 9.47 11.32
C ASN A 162 6.76 9.71 12.16
N LEU A 163 6.31 8.69 12.90
CA LEU A 163 5.16 8.81 13.80
C LEU A 163 5.44 9.78 14.97
N SER A 164 6.66 9.79 15.49
CA SER A 164 7.06 10.74 16.52
C SER A 164 7.10 12.18 16.00
N GLU A 165 7.62 12.39 14.79
CA GLU A 165 7.62 13.69 14.12
C GLU A 165 6.18 14.18 13.89
N LEU A 166 5.31 13.33 13.32
CA LEU A 166 3.89 13.66 13.11
C LEU A 166 3.18 13.99 14.42
N TYR A 167 3.42 13.23 15.50
CA TYR A 167 2.85 13.52 16.81
C TYR A 167 3.30 14.90 17.34
N ASN A 168 4.59 15.20 17.24
CA ASN A 168 5.15 16.49 17.66
C ASN A 168 4.60 17.67 16.84
N ASP A 169 4.26 17.43 15.58
CA ASP A 169 3.60 18.39 14.69
C ASP A 169 2.08 18.48 14.96
N GLY A 170 1.57 17.76 15.97
CA GLY A 170 0.18 17.82 16.42
C GLY A 170 -0.80 16.99 15.60
N TYR A 171 -0.33 16.00 14.83
CA TYR A 171 -1.23 15.02 14.20
C TYR A 171 -1.85 14.12 15.26
N THR A 172 -3.16 13.91 15.15
CA THR A 172 -3.96 13.14 16.12
C THR A 172 -4.45 11.82 15.55
N HIS A 173 -4.47 11.71 14.23
CA HIS A 173 -4.96 10.51 13.51
C HIS A 173 -3.97 10.08 12.45
N ILE A 174 -3.70 8.77 12.41
CA ILE A 174 -2.84 8.14 11.42
C ILE A 174 -3.62 7.05 10.71
N VAL A 175 -3.63 7.10 9.38
CA VAL A 175 -4.15 6.04 8.53
C VAL A 175 -2.98 5.41 7.79
N MET A 176 -2.71 4.11 8.03
CA MET A 176 -1.54 3.48 7.45
C MET A 176 -1.84 2.15 6.76
N GLU A 177 -1.15 1.94 5.64
CA GLU A 177 -1.14 0.66 4.95
C GLU A 177 -0.20 -0.31 5.67
N ALA A 178 -0.71 -1.47 6.09
CA ALA A 178 0.06 -2.57 6.67
C ALA A 178 0.24 -3.68 5.61
N SER A 179 1.38 -3.66 4.92
CA SER A 179 1.70 -4.68 3.90
C SER A 179 1.94 -6.04 4.54
N SER A 180 1.73 -7.13 3.78
CA SER A 180 2.01 -8.50 4.26
C SER A 180 3.48 -8.69 4.66
N HIS A 181 4.41 -8.08 3.91
CA HIS A 181 5.83 -8.06 4.25
C HIS A 181 6.08 -7.36 5.59
N ALA A 182 5.42 -6.24 5.86
CA ALA A 182 5.59 -5.51 7.12
C ALA A 182 5.07 -6.30 8.32
N LEU A 183 3.91 -6.93 8.17
CA LEU A 183 3.32 -7.81 9.18
C LEU A 183 4.17 -9.06 9.42
N ASP A 184 4.68 -9.68 8.35
CA ASP A 184 5.54 -10.85 8.47
C ASP A 184 6.91 -10.53 9.06
N GLN A 185 7.48 -9.39 8.68
CA GLN A 185 8.78 -8.93 9.17
C GLN A 185 8.70 -8.16 10.51
N TYR A 186 7.55 -8.14 11.17
CA TYR A 186 7.31 -7.46 12.45
C TYR A 186 7.61 -5.95 12.44
N ARG A 187 7.53 -5.28 11.28
CA ARG A 187 7.82 -3.84 11.18
C ARG A 187 6.85 -2.98 12.00
N VAL A 188 5.62 -3.47 12.16
CA VAL A 188 4.52 -2.80 12.85
C VAL A 188 4.14 -3.45 14.18
N ASN A 189 5.02 -4.34 14.73
CA ASN A 189 4.70 -5.14 15.91
C ASN A 189 4.37 -4.31 17.16
N ASP A 190 5.01 -3.16 17.32
CA ASP A 190 4.81 -2.26 18.46
C ASP A 190 4.04 -0.98 18.10
N ILE A 191 3.24 -1.03 17.04
CA ILE A 191 2.24 -0.01 16.71
C ILE A 191 0.95 -0.33 17.48
N ASP A 192 0.37 0.66 18.13
CA ASP A 192 -0.92 0.54 18.80
C ASP A 192 -2.04 0.85 17.80
N PHE A 193 -2.54 -0.17 17.08
CA PHE A 193 -3.68 -0.01 16.19
C PHE A 193 -4.97 0.09 16.98
N ASN A 194 -5.71 1.22 16.86
CA ASN A 194 -7.05 1.36 17.42
C ASN A 194 -8.10 0.69 16.54
N TYR A 195 -7.91 0.72 15.22
CA TYR A 195 -8.81 0.13 14.25
C TYR A 195 -8.01 -0.61 13.19
N THR A 196 -8.54 -1.72 12.72
CA THR A 196 -7.93 -2.53 11.67
C THR A 196 -8.92 -2.78 10.54
N VAL A 197 -8.42 -2.84 9.30
CA VAL A 197 -9.27 -3.03 8.11
C VAL A 197 -8.70 -4.13 7.23
N PHE A 198 -9.57 -5.08 6.82
CA PHE A 198 -9.29 -6.06 5.78
C PHE A 198 -10.12 -5.74 4.55
N THR A 199 -9.48 -5.53 3.41
CA THR A 199 -10.16 -5.24 2.14
C THR A 199 -10.43 -6.52 1.35
N ASN A 200 -9.41 -7.31 1.04
CA ASN A 200 -9.51 -8.57 0.27
C ASN A 200 -8.18 -9.34 0.26
N LEU A 201 -8.21 -10.57 -0.29
CA LEU A 201 -6.99 -11.33 -0.55
C LEU A 201 -7.11 -12.09 -1.88
N TYR A 202 -6.09 -11.93 -2.72
CA TYR A 202 -5.88 -12.61 -4.00
C TYR A 202 -4.42 -13.04 -4.10
N PRO A 203 -4.05 -14.03 -4.90
CA PRO A 203 -2.67 -14.48 -5.06
C PRO A 203 -1.73 -13.35 -5.49
N GLU A 204 -0.79 -13.01 -4.62
CA GLU A 204 0.24 -12.00 -4.84
C GLU A 204 1.44 -12.27 -3.91
N HIS A 205 2.63 -11.79 -4.28
CA HIS A 205 3.85 -11.93 -3.47
C HIS A 205 4.23 -13.38 -3.11
N LEU A 206 3.90 -14.35 -3.97
CA LEU A 206 4.22 -15.76 -3.75
C LEU A 206 5.73 -16.04 -3.88
N ASP A 207 6.47 -15.20 -4.57
CA ASP A 207 7.93 -15.16 -4.61
C ASP A 207 8.55 -14.96 -3.22
N TYR A 208 7.88 -14.22 -2.34
CA TYR A 208 8.29 -13.99 -0.96
C TYR A 208 7.65 -14.98 0.02
N HIS A 209 6.34 -15.13 -0.02
CA HIS A 209 5.59 -15.94 0.96
C HIS A 209 5.62 -17.44 0.65
N GLY A 210 5.89 -17.83 -0.60
CA GLY A 210 5.91 -19.21 -1.10
C GLY A 210 4.53 -19.78 -1.38
N THR A 211 3.52 -19.58 -0.50
CA THR A 211 2.16 -20.07 -0.67
C THR A 211 1.12 -19.01 -0.30
N ILE A 212 -0.12 -19.19 -0.81
CA ILE A 212 -1.24 -18.28 -0.50
C ILE A 212 -1.62 -18.35 0.99
N GLU A 213 -1.48 -19.52 1.61
CA GLU A 213 -1.77 -19.71 3.03
C GLU A 213 -0.80 -18.88 3.89
N LYS A 214 0.50 -18.90 3.60
CA LYS A 214 1.49 -18.07 4.32
C LYS A 214 1.26 -16.58 4.10
N TYR A 215 0.87 -16.20 2.89
CA TYR A 215 0.48 -14.83 2.57
C TYR A 215 -0.75 -14.39 3.36
N PHE A 216 -1.76 -15.25 3.45
CA PHE A 216 -2.96 -15.06 4.27
C PHE A 216 -2.62 -14.95 5.76
N GLU A 217 -1.84 -15.90 6.31
CA GLU A 217 -1.43 -15.87 7.72
C GLU A 217 -0.65 -14.59 8.06
N ALA A 218 0.20 -14.10 7.16
CA ALA A 218 0.89 -12.84 7.37
C ALA A 218 -0.08 -11.66 7.56
N LYS A 219 -1.14 -11.55 6.73
CA LYS A 219 -2.16 -10.50 6.88
C LYS A 219 -3.06 -10.70 8.09
N THR A 220 -3.39 -11.95 8.43
CA THR A 220 -4.24 -12.31 9.58
C THR A 220 -3.62 -11.81 10.89
N LYS A 221 -2.29 -11.67 10.98
CA LYS A 221 -1.61 -11.11 12.17
C LYS A 221 -2.18 -9.75 12.59
N LEU A 222 -2.65 -8.91 11.64
CA LEU A 222 -3.24 -7.61 11.98
C LEU A 222 -4.52 -7.72 12.83
N PHE A 223 -5.22 -8.86 12.76
CA PHE A 223 -6.51 -9.10 13.43
C PHE A 223 -6.39 -10.01 14.66
N THR A 224 -5.26 -10.71 14.80
CA THR A 224 -5.06 -11.71 15.87
C THR A 224 -3.94 -11.34 16.83
N SER A 225 -3.05 -10.41 16.45
CA SER A 225 -1.88 -10.04 17.27
C SER A 225 -2.00 -8.67 17.95
N TYR A 226 -3.10 -7.96 17.76
CA TYR A 226 -3.36 -6.63 18.33
C TYR A 226 -4.64 -6.60 19.17
N PRO A 227 -4.64 -7.23 20.35
CA PRO A 227 -5.85 -7.45 21.17
C PRO A 227 -6.45 -6.16 21.75
N ASN A 228 -5.71 -5.05 21.72
CA ASN A 228 -6.17 -3.75 22.23
C ASN A 228 -6.87 -2.89 21.16
N SER A 229 -7.04 -3.39 19.94
CA SER A 229 -7.79 -2.67 18.91
C SER A 229 -9.27 -2.57 19.33
N THR A 230 -9.86 -1.40 19.08
CA THR A 230 -11.27 -1.12 19.43
C THR A 230 -12.22 -1.90 18.54
N ALA A 231 -11.91 -2.01 17.25
CA ALA A 231 -12.68 -2.79 16.30
C ALA A 231 -11.88 -3.16 15.05
N ALA A 232 -12.31 -4.25 14.40
CA ALA A 232 -11.86 -4.68 13.08
C ALA A 232 -12.99 -4.51 12.06
N VAL A 233 -12.72 -3.86 10.94
CA VAL A 233 -13.63 -3.79 9.79
C VAL A 233 -13.17 -4.81 8.76
N ILE A 234 -14.07 -5.68 8.33
CA ILE A 234 -13.74 -6.82 7.48
C ILE A 234 -14.70 -6.88 6.29
N ASN A 235 -14.16 -6.78 5.08
CA ASN A 235 -14.92 -7.08 3.86
C ASN A 235 -15.07 -8.60 3.74
N ILE A 236 -16.31 -9.09 3.83
CA ILE A 236 -16.64 -10.52 3.79
C ILE A 236 -17.11 -11.04 2.43
N ASP A 237 -17.07 -10.23 1.38
CA ASP A 237 -17.35 -10.68 0.01
C ASP A 237 -16.27 -11.63 -0.51
N ASN A 238 -15.08 -11.58 0.09
CA ASN A 238 -13.99 -12.50 -0.15
C ASN A 238 -13.97 -13.60 0.93
N GLU A 239 -13.74 -14.87 0.56
CA GLU A 239 -13.73 -16.01 1.48
C GLU A 239 -12.73 -15.83 2.64
N TYR A 240 -11.54 -15.27 2.34
CA TYR A 240 -10.54 -14.99 3.37
C TYR A 240 -11.01 -13.96 4.39
N GLY A 241 -11.87 -13.01 4.00
CA GLY A 241 -12.53 -12.09 4.92
C GLY A 241 -13.42 -12.82 5.91
N LYS A 242 -14.21 -13.80 5.45
CA LYS A 242 -15.05 -14.64 6.33
C LYS A 242 -14.19 -15.43 7.32
N ILE A 243 -13.05 -15.98 6.88
CA ILE A 243 -12.12 -16.70 7.75
C ILE A 243 -11.51 -15.76 8.80
N ILE A 244 -11.06 -14.54 8.40
CA ILE A 244 -10.54 -13.55 9.34
C ILE A 244 -11.61 -13.14 10.35
N SER A 245 -12.84 -12.90 9.91
CA SER A 245 -13.96 -12.55 10.77
C SER A 245 -14.16 -13.58 11.88
N ASN A 246 -14.08 -14.89 11.55
CA ASN A 246 -14.20 -15.97 12.53
C ASN A 246 -12.99 -16.11 13.47
N ARG A 247 -11.83 -15.60 13.09
CA ARG A 247 -10.55 -15.71 13.85
C ARG A 247 -10.21 -14.44 14.63
N CYS A 248 -10.90 -13.35 14.35
CA CYS A 248 -10.61 -12.05 14.95
C CYS A 248 -10.93 -12.05 16.44
N THR A 249 -10.07 -11.44 17.25
CA THR A 249 -10.18 -11.43 18.72
C THR A 249 -10.76 -10.14 19.29
N VAL A 250 -11.11 -9.18 18.43
CA VAL A 250 -11.69 -7.88 18.80
C VAL A 250 -13.08 -7.71 18.17
N PRO A 251 -13.88 -6.73 18.60
CA PRO A 251 -15.19 -6.46 17.98
C PRO A 251 -15.09 -6.29 16.47
N ILE A 252 -16.00 -6.90 15.74
CA ILE A 252 -16.00 -6.96 14.28
C ILE A 252 -17.13 -6.12 13.71
N ILE A 253 -16.87 -5.45 12.60
CA ILE A 253 -17.86 -4.82 11.72
C ILE A 253 -17.66 -5.41 10.32
N ASN A 254 -18.61 -6.19 9.87
CA ASN A 254 -18.57 -6.77 8.53
C ASN A 254 -19.13 -5.79 7.50
N THR A 255 -18.44 -5.69 6.36
CA THR A 255 -18.90 -4.94 5.19
C THR A 255 -19.14 -5.89 4.03
N SER A 256 -20.14 -5.62 3.19
CA SER A 256 -20.44 -6.41 2.00
C SER A 256 -21.19 -5.58 0.95
N MET A 257 -20.86 -5.81 -0.33
CA MET A 257 -21.63 -5.35 -1.49
C MET A 257 -22.77 -6.31 -1.85
N ILE A 258 -22.62 -7.58 -1.47
CA ILE A 258 -23.46 -8.70 -1.91
C ILE A 258 -24.52 -9.04 -0.85
N SER A 259 -24.12 -9.00 0.43
CA SER A 259 -24.93 -9.48 1.54
C SER A 259 -25.39 -8.34 2.44
N ASN A 260 -26.62 -8.42 2.98
CA ASN A 260 -27.05 -7.52 4.06
C ASN A 260 -26.30 -7.87 5.34
N THR A 261 -25.42 -6.97 5.77
CA THR A 261 -24.55 -7.13 6.94
C THR A 261 -24.51 -5.85 7.77
N ASP A 262 -23.56 -5.69 8.68
CA ASP A 262 -23.47 -4.52 9.57
C ASP A 262 -23.44 -3.21 8.79
N ILE A 263 -22.73 -3.21 7.64
CA ILE A 263 -22.65 -2.08 6.73
C ILE A 263 -22.67 -2.58 5.28
N SER A 264 -23.69 -2.19 4.54
CA SER A 264 -23.90 -2.57 3.14
C SER A 264 -24.63 -1.48 2.37
N PHE A 265 -24.56 -1.51 1.04
CA PHE A 265 -25.41 -0.66 0.23
C PHE A 265 -26.87 -1.16 0.27
N LEU A 266 -27.82 -0.22 0.43
CA LEU A 266 -29.25 -0.46 0.17
C LEU A 266 -29.55 -0.40 -1.32
N ASP A 267 -28.98 0.59 -1.97
CA ASP A 267 -29.03 0.83 -3.39
C ASP A 267 -27.68 1.42 -3.83
N ASN A 268 -27.29 1.15 -5.06
CA ASN A 268 -26.14 1.79 -5.68
C ASN A 268 -26.29 1.89 -7.20
N LYS A 269 -25.70 2.95 -7.77
CA LYS A 269 -25.47 3.13 -9.19
C LYS A 269 -23.98 3.39 -9.38
N ILE A 270 -23.33 2.51 -10.11
CA ILE A 270 -21.90 2.60 -10.46
C ILE A 270 -21.82 2.86 -11.96
N SER A 271 -21.19 3.95 -12.34
CA SER A 271 -21.02 4.37 -13.74
C SER A 271 -19.64 4.98 -13.94
N ILE A 272 -19.34 5.39 -15.17
CA ILE A 272 -18.10 6.13 -15.49
C ILE A 272 -18.07 7.51 -14.82
N ASP A 273 -19.23 8.07 -14.44
CA ASP A 273 -19.35 9.34 -13.74
C ASP A 273 -19.19 9.21 -12.22
N GLY A 274 -19.10 7.98 -11.70
CA GLY A 274 -18.89 7.73 -10.28
C GLY A 274 -19.81 6.71 -9.63
N ILE A 275 -19.79 6.72 -8.29
CA ILE A 275 -20.56 5.85 -7.40
C ILE A 275 -21.58 6.69 -6.64
N TYR A 276 -22.85 6.35 -6.77
CA TYR A 276 -23.99 6.99 -6.10
C TYR A 276 -24.81 5.91 -5.39
N GLY A 277 -25.39 6.23 -4.23
CA GLY A 277 -26.27 5.28 -3.55
C GLY A 277 -26.43 5.58 -2.07
N THR A 278 -27.02 4.63 -1.34
CA THR A 278 -27.29 4.75 0.07
C THR A 278 -26.62 3.58 0.82
N ILE A 279 -25.74 3.89 1.75
CA ILE A 279 -25.14 2.89 2.66
C ILE A 279 -25.97 2.82 3.95
N LYS A 280 -26.40 1.62 4.33
CA LYS A 280 -27.02 1.31 5.62
C LYS A 280 -25.96 0.89 6.63
N ALA A 281 -26.05 1.43 7.84
CA ALA A 281 -25.17 1.11 8.95
C ALA A 281 -25.96 1.07 10.27
N GLY A 282 -26.68 -0.02 10.50
CA GLY A 282 -27.66 -0.15 11.58
C GLY A 282 -28.88 0.78 11.36
N LYS A 283 -29.10 1.74 12.27
CA LYS A 283 -30.19 2.72 12.15
C LYS A 283 -29.84 3.98 11.35
N ILE A 284 -28.58 4.12 10.93
CA ILE A 284 -28.08 5.28 10.20
C ILE A 284 -27.95 4.92 8.71
N SER A 285 -28.33 5.85 7.83
CA SER A 285 -28.09 5.75 6.39
C SER A 285 -27.22 6.90 5.95
N TYR A 286 -26.27 6.64 5.03
CA TYR A 286 -25.35 7.60 4.45
C TYR A 286 -25.65 7.74 2.95
N ASN A 287 -25.79 8.98 2.47
CA ASN A 287 -25.96 9.27 1.04
C ASN A 287 -24.57 9.38 0.41
N ILE A 288 -24.25 8.48 -0.51
CA ILE A 288 -22.97 8.40 -1.16
C ILE A 288 -22.99 9.09 -2.51
N LYS A 289 -22.04 9.98 -2.70
CA LYS A 289 -21.69 10.60 -3.96
C LYS A 289 -20.17 10.62 -4.06
N SER A 290 -19.62 9.88 -5.01
CA SER A 290 -18.17 9.78 -5.24
C SER A 290 -17.88 9.79 -6.72
N SER A 291 -16.86 10.51 -7.14
CA SER A 291 -16.32 10.46 -8.52
C SER A 291 -15.44 9.23 -8.78
N MET A 292 -15.15 8.43 -7.76
CA MET A 292 -14.45 7.16 -7.94
C MET A 292 -15.33 6.18 -8.71
N ILE A 293 -14.71 5.35 -9.55
CA ILE A 293 -15.41 4.40 -10.42
C ILE A 293 -15.09 2.95 -10.03
N GLY A 294 -16.02 2.05 -10.34
CA GLY A 294 -15.84 0.60 -10.18
C GLY A 294 -16.31 0.04 -8.83
N THR A 295 -16.78 -1.22 -8.88
CA THR A 295 -17.32 -1.95 -7.72
C THR A 295 -16.30 -2.08 -6.59
N PHE A 296 -15.03 -2.31 -6.91
CA PHE A 296 -13.98 -2.39 -5.89
C PHE A 296 -13.77 -1.07 -5.12
N ASN A 297 -14.07 0.09 -5.72
CA ASN A 297 -14.07 1.36 -5.00
C ASN A 297 -15.32 1.54 -4.15
N ALA A 298 -16.46 0.97 -4.53
CA ALA A 298 -17.62 0.88 -3.66
C ALA A 298 -17.32 0.03 -2.40
N GLU A 299 -16.60 -1.09 -2.54
CA GLU A 299 -16.11 -1.89 -1.40
C GLU A 299 -15.18 -1.06 -0.49
N ASN A 300 -14.26 -0.27 -1.07
CA ASN A 300 -13.37 0.61 -0.31
C ASN A 300 -14.15 1.71 0.45
N ILE A 301 -15.20 2.27 -0.18
CA ILE A 301 -16.11 3.24 0.45
C ILE A 301 -16.86 2.61 1.63
N LEU A 302 -17.34 1.37 1.50
CA LEU A 302 -17.96 0.63 2.61
C LEU A 302 -17.00 0.48 3.79
N CYS A 303 -15.76 0.04 3.54
CA CYS A 303 -14.74 -0.10 4.57
C CYS A 303 -14.43 1.24 5.26
N ALA A 304 -14.23 2.31 4.49
CA ALA A 304 -13.95 3.64 5.03
C ALA A 304 -15.13 4.20 5.85
N THR A 305 -16.37 4.01 5.37
CA THR A 305 -17.60 4.38 6.10
C THR A 305 -17.70 3.61 7.42
N ALA A 306 -17.40 2.31 7.41
CA ALA A 306 -17.46 1.45 8.58
C ALA A 306 -16.50 1.92 9.69
N VAL A 307 -15.23 2.13 9.34
CA VAL A 307 -14.22 2.65 10.30
C VAL A 307 -14.65 4.01 10.83
N SER A 308 -15.06 4.93 9.96
CA SER A 308 -15.46 6.28 10.35
C SER A 308 -16.66 6.29 11.30
N LYS A 309 -17.65 5.42 11.07
CA LYS A 309 -18.80 5.23 11.97
C LYS A 309 -18.35 4.75 13.36
N VAL A 310 -17.49 3.74 13.42
CA VAL A 310 -17.00 3.19 14.71
C VAL A 310 -16.14 4.20 15.45
N MET A 311 -15.41 5.04 14.73
CA MET A 311 -14.67 6.19 15.30
C MET A 311 -15.59 7.31 15.81
N GLY A 312 -16.90 7.21 15.62
CA GLY A 312 -17.86 8.24 16.04
C GLY A 312 -17.85 9.50 15.17
N ILE A 313 -17.37 9.41 13.94
CA ILE A 313 -17.40 10.52 12.99
C ILE A 313 -18.86 10.80 12.59
N ASN A 314 -19.24 12.08 12.57
CA ASN A 314 -20.61 12.47 12.25
C ASN A 314 -20.95 12.17 10.77
N LYS A 315 -22.24 11.94 10.51
CA LYS A 315 -22.77 11.56 9.19
C LYS A 315 -22.32 12.54 8.09
N LYS A 316 -22.46 13.83 8.32
CA LYS A 316 -22.13 14.86 7.33
C LYS A 316 -20.65 14.81 6.93
N ALA A 317 -19.75 14.68 7.89
CA ALA A 317 -18.30 14.59 7.61
C ALA A 317 -17.94 13.32 6.84
N ILE A 318 -18.66 12.20 7.04
CA ILE A 318 -18.48 10.98 6.28
C ILE A 318 -18.91 11.19 4.83
N GLU A 319 -20.12 11.71 4.61
CA GLU A 319 -20.66 11.98 3.26
C GLU A 319 -19.79 13.01 2.50
N ASP A 320 -19.45 14.13 3.15
CA ASP A 320 -18.61 15.19 2.56
C ASP A 320 -17.19 14.64 2.24
N GLY A 321 -16.60 13.88 3.15
CA GLY A 321 -15.25 13.36 2.98
C GLY A 321 -15.14 12.33 1.85
N ILE A 322 -16.18 11.52 1.64
CA ILE A 322 -16.25 10.61 0.48
C ILE A 322 -16.38 11.42 -0.80
N SER A 323 -17.26 12.43 -0.81
CA SER A 323 -17.47 13.28 -1.98
C SER A 323 -16.24 14.11 -2.36
N LEU A 324 -15.44 14.54 -1.38
CA LEU A 324 -14.21 15.32 -1.58
C LEU A 324 -13.01 14.46 -2.00
N CYS A 325 -13.09 13.14 -1.85
CA CYS A 325 -12.05 12.22 -2.32
C CYS A 325 -12.22 11.95 -3.82
N ASN A 326 -11.98 12.95 -4.65
CA ASN A 326 -12.28 12.91 -6.08
C ASN A 326 -11.40 11.96 -6.86
N THR A 327 -10.11 11.94 -6.58
CA THR A 327 -9.14 11.08 -7.28
C THR A 327 -8.13 10.50 -6.28
N ILE A 328 -7.76 9.27 -6.52
CA ILE A 328 -6.63 8.66 -5.81
C ILE A 328 -5.51 8.52 -6.83
N PRO A 329 -4.36 9.12 -6.55
CA PRO A 329 -3.25 9.16 -7.49
C PRO A 329 -2.91 7.79 -8.07
N GLY A 330 -3.06 7.62 -9.39
CA GLY A 330 -2.75 6.39 -10.09
C GLY A 330 -3.65 5.19 -9.74
N ARG A 331 -4.88 5.43 -9.29
CA ARG A 331 -5.89 4.39 -8.99
C ARG A 331 -7.19 4.73 -9.71
N MET A 332 -7.38 4.17 -10.91
CA MET A 332 -8.51 4.53 -11.80
C MET A 332 -8.69 6.04 -11.92
N GLU A 333 -7.57 6.75 -12.03
CA GLU A 333 -7.55 8.20 -12.13
C GLU A 333 -8.02 8.62 -13.52
N THR A 334 -9.12 9.35 -13.60
CA THR A 334 -9.80 9.68 -14.87
C THR A 334 -9.51 11.09 -15.33
N PHE A 335 -9.38 11.28 -16.65
CA PHE A 335 -9.10 12.54 -17.31
C PHE A 335 -10.01 12.71 -18.53
N SER A 336 -10.70 13.84 -18.62
CA SER A 336 -11.54 14.16 -19.78
C SER A 336 -10.67 14.75 -20.90
N LEU A 337 -10.59 14.07 -22.04
CA LEU A 337 -9.76 14.50 -23.16
C LEU A 337 -10.49 15.53 -24.06
N TYR A 338 -9.75 16.39 -24.74
CA TYR A 338 -10.28 17.34 -25.75
C TYR A 338 -11.05 16.64 -26.87
N SER A 339 -10.70 15.40 -27.21
CA SER A 339 -11.39 14.58 -28.20
C SER A 339 -12.80 14.12 -27.76
N GLY A 340 -13.16 14.31 -26.48
CA GLY A 340 -14.36 13.75 -25.86
C GLY A 340 -14.19 12.29 -25.43
N ALA A 341 -12.99 11.71 -25.53
CA ALA A 341 -12.64 10.44 -24.95
C ALA A 341 -12.27 10.60 -23.45
N THR A 342 -12.20 9.48 -22.74
CA THR A 342 -11.73 9.43 -21.35
C THR A 342 -10.39 8.72 -21.29
N ALA A 343 -9.38 9.34 -20.67
CA ALA A 343 -8.16 8.64 -20.30
C ALA A 343 -8.22 8.18 -18.83
N ILE A 344 -7.65 7.00 -18.54
CA ILE A 344 -7.62 6.40 -17.22
C ILE A 344 -6.18 5.97 -16.92
N VAL A 345 -5.69 6.28 -15.73
CA VAL A 345 -4.38 5.83 -15.24
C VAL A 345 -4.57 4.92 -14.04
N ASP A 346 -3.98 3.72 -14.10
CA ASP A 346 -4.01 2.78 -12.98
C ASP A 346 -2.67 2.08 -12.73
N TYR A 347 -2.38 1.81 -11.47
CA TYR A 347 -1.16 1.13 -11.02
C TYR A 347 -1.25 -0.40 -11.12
N ALA A 348 -2.32 -0.96 -11.69
CA ALA A 348 -2.44 -2.40 -11.90
C ALA A 348 -1.21 -2.96 -12.62
N HIS A 349 -0.60 -4.01 -12.08
CA HIS A 349 0.63 -4.63 -12.58
C HIS A 349 0.67 -6.16 -12.35
N THR A 350 -0.50 -6.74 -12.02
CA THR A 350 -0.69 -8.19 -11.86
C THR A 350 -1.85 -8.66 -12.74
N PRO A 351 -1.90 -9.95 -13.14
CA PRO A 351 -2.99 -10.49 -13.94
C PRO A 351 -4.39 -10.24 -13.35
N ASP A 352 -4.56 -10.49 -12.04
CA ASP A 352 -5.83 -10.25 -11.34
C ASP A 352 -6.24 -8.77 -11.36
N ALA A 353 -5.29 -7.85 -11.11
CA ALA A 353 -5.55 -6.42 -11.17
C ALA A 353 -5.94 -5.96 -12.58
N TYR A 354 -5.28 -6.49 -13.63
CA TYR A 354 -5.65 -6.23 -15.02
C TYR A 354 -7.08 -6.68 -15.33
N THR A 355 -7.41 -7.92 -14.95
CA THR A 355 -8.76 -8.45 -15.14
C THR A 355 -9.81 -7.56 -14.48
N LYS A 356 -9.60 -7.17 -13.22
CA LYS A 356 -10.54 -6.34 -12.48
C LYS A 356 -10.70 -4.95 -13.08
N VAL A 357 -9.61 -4.29 -13.40
CA VAL A 357 -9.65 -2.95 -13.98
C VAL A 357 -10.32 -2.98 -15.34
N LEU A 358 -9.92 -3.88 -16.23
CA LEU A 358 -10.44 -3.93 -17.60
C LEU A 358 -11.88 -4.44 -17.64
N SER A 359 -12.28 -5.41 -16.81
CA SER A 359 -13.69 -5.83 -16.71
C SER A 359 -14.57 -4.69 -16.19
N THR A 360 -14.10 -3.97 -15.16
CA THR A 360 -14.83 -2.80 -14.65
C THR A 360 -15.03 -1.75 -15.72
N ILE A 361 -13.99 -1.42 -16.51
CA ILE A 361 -14.14 -0.47 -17.63
C ILE A 361 -15.15 -0.98 -18.64
N LYS A 362 -15.07 -2.24 -19.02
CA LYS A 362 -16.01 -2.84 -19.98
C LYS A 362 -17.45 -2.79 -19.48
N GLU A 363 -17.69 -3.05 -18.19
CA GLU A 363 -19.00 -2.96 -17.54
C GLU A 363 -19.55 -1.52 -17.47
N LEU A 364 -18.66 -0.54 -17.33
CA LEU A 364 -19.03 0.88 -17.21
C LEU A 364 -19.25 1.57 -18.56
N MET A 365 -18.85 0.95 -19.66
CA MET A 365 -19.07 1.51 -20.99
C MET A 365 -20.56 1.56 -21.33
N ILE A 366 -21.04 2.78 -21.57
CA ILE A 366 -22.44 3.02 -21.98
C ILE A 366 -22.64 2.72 -23.49
N ASP A 367 -21.61 3.04 -24.28
CA ASP A 367 -21.61 2.83 -25.73
C ASP A 367 -20.87 1.52 -26.04
N SER A 368 -21.59 0.54 -26.52
CA SER A 368 -21.02 -0.77 -26.88
C SER A 368 -20.08 -0.73 -28.09
N GLU A 369 -20.13 0.36 -28.88
CA GLU A 369 -19.30 0.57 -30.08
C GLU A 369 -18.03 1.39 -29.77
N ALA A 370 -17.91 2.00 -28.57
CA ALA A 370 -16.72 2.72 -28.16
C ALA A 370 -15.52 1.78 -27.99
N ASN A 371 -14.34 2.30 -28.30
CA ASN A 371 -13.11 1.54 -28.26
C ASN A 371 -12.45 1.60 -26.88
N ILE A 372 -11.78 0.50 -26.49
CA ILE A 372 -10.85 0.45 -25.36
C ILE A 372 -9.42 0.33 -25.91
N TYR A 373 -8.64 1.36 -25.71
CA TYR A 373 -7.20 1.40 -26.04
C TYR A 373 -6.38 1.18 -24.77
N VAL A 374 -5.57 0.13 -24.74
CA VAL A 374 -4.78 -0.23 -23.55
C VAL A 374 -3.31 0.01 -23.80
N VAL A 375 -2.69 0.91 -23.04
CA VAL A 375 -1.24 1.19 -23.04
C VAL A 375 -0.65 0.49 -21.81
N PHE A 376 0.25 -0.47 -22.03
CA PHE A 376 0.80 -1.25 -20.93
C PHE A 376 2.17 -1.86 -21.24
N GLY A 377 2.82 -2.35 -20.19
CA GLY A 377 4.07 -3.10 -20.26
C GLY A 377 4.28 -3.92 -19.02
N CYS A 378 5.42 -4.60 -18.95
CA CYS A 378 5.81 -5.36 -17.77
C CYS A 378 7.18 -4.94 -17.25
N GLY A 379 7.37 -4.99 -15.94
CA GLY A 379 8.67 -4.70 -15.33
C GLY A 379 9.72 -5.78 -15.64
N GLY A 380 10.96 -5.33 -15.88
CA GLY A 380 12.13 -6.19 -15.97
C GLY A 380 12.63 -6.62 -14.59
N ASN A 381 13.45 -7.69 -14.51
CA ASN A 381 13.97 -8.27 -13.27
C ASN A 381 12.88 -8.61 -12.25
N ARG A 382 11.71 -9.05 -12.76
CA ARG A 382 10.53 -9.45 -12.00
C ARG A 382 10.00 -10.80 -12.53
N ASP A 383 8.91 -11.27 -11.95
CA ASP A 383 8.24 -12.49 -12.39
C ASP A 383 7.85 -12.41 -13.87
N LYS A 384 8.47 -13.29 -14.66
CA LYS A 384 8.25 -13.38 -16.12
C LYS A 384 6.99 -14.15 -16.47
N SER A 385 6.57 -15.09 -15.61
CA SER A 385 5.45 -16.01 -15.89
C SER A 385 4.13 -15.29 -16.11
N LYS A 386 3.97 -14.09 -15.53
CA LYS A 386 2.77 -13.26 -15.67
C LYS A 386 2.67 -12.51 -17.01
N ARG A 387 3.78 -12.33 -17.78
CA ARG A 387 3.84 -11.44 -18.95
C ARG A 387 2.88 -11.88 -20.06
N SER A 388 2.93 -13.15 -20.45
CA SER A 388 2.00 -13.69 -21.47
C SER A 388 0.55 -13.72 -20.96
N ILE A 389 0.33 -13.99 -19.67
CA ILE A 389 -1.00 -13.99 -19.07
C ILE A 389 -1.60 -12.56 -19.12
N MET A 390 -0.81 -11.54 -18.83
CA MET A 390 -1.24 -10.14 -18.92
C MET A 390 -1.55 -9.75 -20.36
N GLY A 391 -0.74 -10.18 -21.33
CA GLY A 391 -1.01 -10.01 -22.76
C GLY A 391 -2.38 -10.62 -23.16
N ALA A 392 -2.62 -11.86 -22.78
CA ALA A 392 -3.91 -12.53 -23.06
C ALA A 392 -5.12 -11.86 -22.42
N ILE A 393 -4.97 -11.34 -21.19
CA ILE A 393 -6.04 -10.59 -20.51
C ILE A 393 -6.31 -9.28 -21.26
N VAL A 394 -5.27 -8.53 -21.63
CA VAL A 394 -5.47 -7.27 -22.36
C VAL A 394 -6.15 -7.53 -23.71
N GLU A 395 -5.73 -8.56 -24.45
CA GLU A 395 -6.39 -8.92 -25.72
C GLU A 395 -7.89 -9.20 -25.59
N GLN A 396 -8.32 -9.76 -24.46
CA GLN A 396 -9.73 -10.10 -24.20
C GLN A 396 -10.62 -8.85 -24.10
N PHE A 397 -10.08 -7.75 -23.56
CA PHE A 397 -10.87 -6.55 -23.26
C PHE A 397 -10.59 -5.39 -24.23
N ALA A 398 -9.38 -5.28 -24.77
CA ALA A 398 -8.97 -4.17 -25.60
C ALA A 398 -9.45 -4.31 -27.06
N THR A 399 -9.94 -3.20 -27.62
CA THR A 399 -10.11 -3.07 -29.06
C THR A 399 -8.74 -3.07 -29.74
N HIS A 400 -7.77 -2.33 -29.16
CA HIS A 400 -6.40 -2.29 -29.62
C HIS A 400 -5.45 -2.03 -28.45
N SER A 401 -4.25 -2.59 -28.52
CA SER A 401 -3.26 -2.55 -27.43
C SER A 401 -1.97 -1.87 -27.90
N PHE A 402 -1.34 -1.11 -27.00
CA PHE A 402 -0.07 -0.43 -27.21
C PHE A 402 0.93 -0.99 -26.20
N ILE A 403 1.77 -1.94 -26.65
CA ILE A 403 2.77 -2.60 -25.80
C ILE A 403 3.98 -1.67 -25.71
N THR A 404 4.31 -1.22 -24.49
CA THR A 404 5.32 -0.20 -24.21
C THR A 404 6.22 -0.64 -23.06
N PRO A 405 7.43 -0.06 -22.92
CA PRO A 405 8.23 -0.27 -21.70
C PRO A 405 7.50 0.24 -20.46
N ASP A 406 7.55 -0.54 -19.38
CA ASP A 406 7.22 -0.08 -18.02
C ASP A 406 8.51 0.40 -17.31
N ASN A 407 9.09 -0.42 -16.44
CA ASN A 407 10.42 -0.29 -15.85
C ASN A 407 11.28 -1.47 -16.31
N PRO A 408 11.94 -1.40 -17.48
CA PRO A 408 12.68 -2.55 -18.03
C PRO A 408 13.91 -2.93 -17.20
N ARG A 409 14.43 -2.05 -16.36
CA ARG A 409 15.62 -2.26 -15.54
C ARG A 409 16.80 -2.72 -16.42
N ASN A 410 17.38 -3.87 -16.10
CA ASN A 410 18.52 -4.43 -16.83
C ASN A 410 18.09 -5.50 -17.87
N GLU A 411 16.78 -5.65 -18.17
CA GLU A 411 16.31 -6.53 -19.23
C GLU A 411 16.09 -5.77 -20.55
N LYS A 412 16.37 -6.42 -21.66
CA LYS A 412 16.08 -5.85 -22.99
C LYS A 412 14.58 -5.70 -23.19
N ILE A 413 14.13 -4.49 -23.55
CA ILE A 413 12.72 -4.16 -23.81
C ILE A 413 12.10 -5.13 -24.83
N SER A 414 12.85 -5.47 -25.92
CA SER A 414 12.37 -6.37 -26.96
C SER A 414 12.06 -7.79 -26.43
N VAL A 415 12.80 -8.27 -25.43
CA VAL A 415 12.56 -9.58 -24.80
C VAL A 415 11.28 -9.52 -23.97
N ILE A 416 11.12 -8.48 -23.16
CA ILE A 416 9.91 -8.27 -22.34
C ILE A 416 8.68 -8.20 -23.24
N ASN A 417 8.74 -7.37 -24.31
CA ASN A 417 7.63 -7.20 -25.24
C ASN A 417 7.28 -8.52 -25.95
N GLN A 418 8.29 -9.31 -26.37
CA GLN A 418 8.03 -10.62 -26.99
C GLN A 418 7.33 -11.60 -26.04
N GLU A 419 7.72 -11.62 -24.75
CA GLU A 419 7.05 -12.46 -23.75
C GLU A 419 5.59 -12.01 -23.50
N ILE A 420 5.28 -10.73 -23.62
CA ILE A 420 3.90 -10.21 -23.58
C ILE A 420 3.13 -10.66 -24.82
N ILE A 421 3.71 -10.48 -26.02
CA ILE A 421 3.11 -10.82 -27.31
C ILE A 421 2.76 -12.32 -27.39
N ASN A 422 3.53 -13.19 -26.75
CA ASN A 422 3.24 -14.62 -26.69
C ASN A 422 1.88 -14.96 -26.05
N GLY A 423 1.27 -14.01 -25.35
CA GLY A 423 -0.09 -14.13 -24.82
C GLY A 423 -1.19 -13.78 -25.80
N PHE A 424 -0.88 -13.05 -26.87
CA PHE A 424 -1.84 -12.64 -27.89
C PHE A 424 -2.09 -13.73 -28.91
N LYS A 425 -3.33 -13.88 -29.33
CA LYS A 425 -3.77 -14.76 -30.43
C LYS A 425 -4.16 -13.95 -31.68
N LYS A 426 -4.45 -12.66 -31.51
CA LYS A 426 -4.84 -11.73 -32.58
C LYS A 426 -3.72 -10.68 -32.75
N ASN A 427 -3.70 -10.03 -33.92
CA ASN A 427 -2.77 -8.94 -34.23
C ASN A 427 -3.41 -7.55 -33.94
N ASN A 428 -4.08 -7.38 -32.80
CA ASN A 428 -4.70 -6.13 -32.40
C ASN A 428 -3.81 -5.34 -31.44
N PHE A 429 -2.52 -5.26 -31.75
CA PHE A 429 -1.53 -4.52 -30.94
C PHE A 429 -0.47 -3.86 -31.81
N ASP A 430 0.09 -2.75 -31.29
CA ASP A 430 1.32 -2.14 -31.77
C ASP A 430 2.38 -2.22 -30.66
N VAL A 431 3.66 -2.26 -31.07
CA VAL A 431 4.80 -2.36 -30.16
C VAL A 431 5.66 -1.12 -30.24
N PHE A 432 5.93 -0.51 -29.10
CA PHE A 432 6.75 0.67 -28.98
C PHE A 432 7.95 0.40 -28.07
N LEU A 433 9.12 0.91 -28.44
CA LEU A 433 10.30 0.91 -27.59
C LEU A 433 10.38 2.15 -26.69
N ASP A 434 9.45 3.08 -26.87
CA ASP A 434 9.30 4.32 -26.15
C ASP A 434 7.85 4.43 -25.67
N ARG A 435 7.66 4.56 -24.34
CA ARG A 435 6.31 4.58 -23.74
C ARG A 435 5.56 5.86 -24.08
N GLU A 436 6.26 7.00 -24.14
CA GLU A 436 5.63 8.27 -24.50
C GLU A 436 5.01 8.21 -25.89
N LYS A 437 5.76 7.67 -26.87
CA LYS A 437 5.24 7.50 -28.23
C LYS A 437 4.03 6.59 -28.28
N GLY A 438 4.06 5.47 -27.54
CA GLY A 438 2.93 4.55 -27.47
C GLY A 438 1.68 5.21 -26.86
N LEU A 439 1.85 5.92 -25.75
CA LEU A 439 0.76 6.62 -25.07
C LEU A 439 0.19 7.75 -25.96
N LYS A 440 1.02 8.60 -26.53
CA LYS A 440 0.60 9.68 -27.45
C LYS A 440 -0.13 9.12 -28.68
N THR A 441 0.30 7.97 -29.21
CA THR A 441 -0.38 7.31 -30.33
C THR A 441 -1.80 6.85 -29.92
N ALA A 442 -1.96 6.28 -28.73
CA ALA A 442 -3.26 5.89 -28.21
C ALA A 442 -4.20 7.10 -28.01
N LEU A 443 -3.67 8.17 -27.38
CA LEU A 443 -4.45 9.40 -27.13
C LEU A 443 -4.90 10.09 -28.40
N ASN A 444 -4.04 10.16 -29.44
CA ASN A 444 -4.37 10.73 -30.74
C ASN A 444 -5.39 9.90 -31.54
N LYS A 445 -5.46 8.58 -31.28
CA LYS A 445 -6.39 7.67 -31.95
C LYS A 445 -7.80 7.74 -31.35
N ALA A 446 -7.91 8.10 -30.08
CA ALA A 446 -9.15 8.08 -29.34
C ALA A 446 -10.10 9.21 -29.74
N VAL A 447 -11.33 8.86 -30.06
CA VAL A 447 -12.42 9.79 -30.39
C VAL A 447 -13.46 9.81 -29.26
N LYS A 448 -14.49 10.63 -29.41
CA LYS A 448 -15.56 10.76 -28.40
C LYS A 448 -16.09 9.40 -27.95
N ASN A 449 -16.28 9.23 -26.66
CA ASN A 449 -16.72 8.03 -25.94
C ASN A 449 -15.67 6.91 -25.83
N ASP A 450 -14.56 6.95 -26.56
CA ASP A 450 -13.48 5.97 -26.41
C ASP A 450 -12.80 6.09 -25.04
N ILE A 451 -12.19 4.98 -24.60
CA ILE A 451 -11.41 4.94 -23.38
C ILE A 451 -9.95 4.59 -23.69
N VAL A 452 -9.01 5.42 -23.23
CA VAL A 452 -7.59 5.13 -23.24
C VAL A 452 -7.18 4.79 -21.81
N ILE A 453 -6.62 3.59 -21.57
CA ILE A 453 -6.15 3.22 -20.25
C ILE A 453 -4.64 2.96 -20.25
N ALA A 454 -3.91 3.67 -19.39
CA ALA A 454 -2.49 3.44 -19.12
C ALA A 454 -2.34 2.62 -17.82
N LEU A 455 -1.77 1.41 -17.96
CA LEU A 455 -1.59 0.46 -16.86
C LEU A 455 -0.12 0.30 -16.47
N GLY A 456 0.11 0.00 -15.20
CA GLY A 456 1.41 -0.37 -14.62
C GLY A 456 2.07 0.72 -13.80
N LYS A 457 2.23 1.91 -14.36
CA LYS A 457 2.99 3.01 -13.73
C LYS A 457 2.19 3.82 -12.71
N GLY A 458 0.87 3.95 -12.89
CA GLY A 458 0.08 4.82 -12.03
C GLY A 458 0.67 6.25 -12.00
N ARG A 459 1.08 6.72 -10.81
CA ARG A 459 1.76 8.01 -10.61
C ARG A 459 3.29 7.90 -10.44
N GLU A 460 3.93 6.90 -10.98
CA GLU A 460 5.38 6.93 -11.09
C GLU A 460 5.81 8.06 -12.01
N ASP A 461 6.80 8.84 -11.57
CA ASP A 461 7.35 9.99 -12.27
C ASP A 461 8.71 9.70 -12.91
N TYR A 462 9.05 8.42 -13.06
CA TYR A 462 10.27 7.91 -13.67
C TYR A 462 10.06 6.58 -14.39
N GLN A 463 11.00 6.24 -15.28
CA GLN A 463 11.28 4.87 -15.74
C GLN A 463 12.64 4.41 -15.22
N GLU A 464 12.72 3.19 -14.70
CA GLU A 464 13.96 2.56 -14.24
C GLU A 464 14.58 1.78 -15.42
N MET A 465 15.70 2.25 -15.96
CA MET A 465 16.45 1.66 -17.07
C MET A 465 17.94 1.62 -16.76
N ASN A 466 18.58 0.45 -16.83
CA ASN A 466 20.03 0.28 -16.61
C ASN A 466 20.52 0.91 -15.30
N ASP A 467 19.80 0.69 -14.21
CA ASP A 467 20.05 1.23 -12.87
C ASP A 467 19.93 2.77 -12.78
N GLU A 468 19.41 3.44 -13.82
CA GLU A 468 19.10 4.87 -13.83
C GLU A 468 17.59 5.13 -13.72
N LEU A 469 17.21 6.22 -13.04
CA LEU A 469 15.84 6.70 -12.98
C LEU A 469 15.68 7.85 -13.99
N ILE A 470 15.00 7.57 -15.09
CA ILE A 470 14.74 8.54 -16.17
C ILE A 470 13.39 9.21 -15.89
N PRO A 471 13.31 10.55 -15.82
CA PRO A 471 12.04 11.26 -15.61
C PRO A 471 11.01 10.89 -16.67
N TYR A 472 9.82 10.46 -16.23
CA TYR A 472 8.71 10.07 -17.09
C TYR A 472 7.39 10.04 -16.30
N SER A 473 6.28 10.51 -16.89
CA SER A 473 4.97 10.43 -16.25
C SER A 473 3.85 10.28 -17.28
N ASP A 474 3.06 9.19 -17.17
CA ASP A 474 1.84 8.99 -17.96
C ASP A 474 0.88 10.18 -17.77
N ILE A 475 0.74 10.68 -16.54
CA ILE A 475 -0.18 11.76 -16.18
C ILE A 475 0.21 13.07 -16.84
N ASN A 476 1.51 13.42 -16.84
CA ASN A 476 1.96 14.66 -17.47
C ASN A 476 1.64 14.66 -18.96
N ILE A 477 1.82 13.52 -19.63
CA ILE A 477 1.50 13.36 -21.05
C ILE A 477 -0.02 13.46 -21.28
N ILE A 478 -0.83 12.79 -20.46
CA ILE A 478 -2.30 12.84 -20.58
C ILE A 478 -2.82 14.26 -20.36
N ASN A 479 -2.24 15.02 -19.43
CA ASN A 479 -2.63 16.41 -19.19
C ASN A 479 -2.44 17.32 -20.40
N GLU A 480 -1.49 17.02 -21.32
CA GLU A 480 -1.35 17.75 -22.58
C GLU A 480 -2.60 17.57 -23.51
N TYR A 481 -3.41 16.54 -23.28
CA TYR A 481 -4.58 16.16 -24.07
C TYR A 481 -5.91 16.38 -23.34
N SER A 482 -5.90 16.82 -22.09
CA SER A 482 -7.07 16.92 -21.21
C SER A 482 -7.41 18.36 -20.88
N HIS A 483 -8.70 18.60 -20.55
CA HIS A 483 -9.13 19.83 -19.90
C HIS A 483 -8.59 19.86 -18.46
N GLU A 484 -8.11 21.02 -18.02
CA GLU A 484 -7.79 21.20 -16.61
C GLU A 484 -9.05 20.95 -15.77
N ASN A 485 -8.91 20.06 -14.76
CA ASN A 485 -9.96 19.79 -13.78
C ASN A 485 -9.90 20.78 -12.63
#